data_3305f05174aeebfcc1cbb9059368f726
#
_entry.id   3305f05174aeebfcc1cbb9059368f726
#
_cell.length_a   1.000
_cell.length_b   1.000
_cell.length_c   1.000
_cell.angle_alpha   90.00
_cell.angle_beta   90.00
_cell.angle_gamma   90.00
#
_symmetry.space_group_name_H-M   'P 1'
#
loop_
_entity.id
_entity.type
_entity.pdbx_description
1 polymer ?
#
loop_
_entity_poly.entity_id
_entity_poly.type
_entity_poly.pdbx_seq_one_letter_code
_entity_poly.pdbx_strand_id
1 'polypeptide(L)'
;MKKMLFVYNPMAGKEQISTHLSNIVQVFCKASFEVTIFATAGPKDATRIVEERGTEYDYIVCSGGDGTMNEVATGLMSLEQKPVCGYIPAGTVNDFASSLSIPKVMEEAASLVVNGEVFHCDLGQFNEKYFTYVAAFGAFTEVSYQTPQELKNALGKTAYFVEALKHIAEIKVHHMKIIYDQGVIEDDFLLGLISNSESVAGFKAYQNRDIKMDDGLLEARE
;
A
#
# COMPACT_ATOMS: atom_id res chain seq x y z
N MET A 1 14.23 25.00 6.65
CA MET A 1 14.58 23.60 6.28
C MET A 1 13.28 22.84 6.35
N LYS A 2 12.94 22.04 5.36
CA LYS A 2 11.71 21.21 5.38
C LYS A 2 11.88 20.05 6.34
N LYS A 3 10.83 19.73 7.08
CA LYS A 3 10.81 18.64 8.06
C LYS A 3 10.22 17.38 7.42
N MET A 4 10.88 16.25 7.65
CA MET A 4 10.45 14.95 7.13
C MET A 4 10.34 13.94 8.26
N LEU A 5 9.19 13.24 8.33
CA LEU A 5 9.02 12.04 9.13
C LEU A 5 9.24 10.82 8.22
N PHE A 6 10.29 10.07 8.49
CA PHE A 6 10.59 8.83 7.78
C PHE A 6 10.14 7.62 8.62
N VAL A 7 9.01 7.05 8.25
CA VAL A 7 8.41 5.87 8.89
C VAL A 7 8.81 4.63 8.12
N TYR A 8 9.46 3.68 8.76
CA TYR A 8 9.82 2.44 8.09
C TYR A 8 9.46 1.20 8.90
N ASN A 9 9.12 0.12 8.19
CA ASN A 9 8.87 -1.19 8.77
C ASN A 9 10.13 -2.06 8.68
N PRO A 10 10.83 -2.32 9.79
CA PRO A 10 12.07 -3.11 9.78
C PRO A 10 11.87 -4.56 9.33
N MET A 11 10.64 -5.10 9.46
CA MET A 11 10.30 -6.47 9.08
C MET A 11 9.79 -6.59 7.64
N ALA A 12 9.77 -5.50 6.86
CA ALA A 12 9.28 -5.53 5.48
C ALA A 12 10.22 -6.32 4.55
N GLY A 13 9.62 -7.12 3.67
CA GLY A 13 10.36 -7.90 2.68
C GLY A 13 11.38 -8.83 3.34
N LYS A 14 12.64 -8.68 2.95
CA LYS A 14 13.77 -9.45 3.49
C LYS A 14 14.61 -8.65 4.50
N GLU A 15 13.97 -7.73 5.21
CA GLU A 15 14.63 -6.83 6.21
C GLU A 15 15.76 -5.96 5.60
N GLN A 16 15.67 -5.70 4.29
CA GLN A 16 16.74 -5.02 3.55
C GLN A 16 16.85 -3.53 3.91
N ILE A 17 15.78 -2.92 4.44
CA ILE A 17 15.76 -1.50 4.76
C ILE A 17 16.90 -1.09 5.70
N SER A 18 17.27 -1.94 6.66
CA SER A 18 18.34 -1.66 7.62
C SER A 18 19.72 -1.46 6.95
N THR A 19 20.00 -2.14 5.84
CA THR A 19 21.24 -1.99 5.09
C THR A 19 21.24 -0.74 4.19
N HIS A 20 20.09 -0.26 3.78
CA HIS A 20 19.93 0.92 2.92
C HIS A 20 19.64 2.21 3.70
N LEU A 21 19.30 2.11 4.99
CA LEU A 21 18.82 3.23 5.81
C LEU A 21 19.77 4.43 5.77
N SER A 22 21.08 4.19 5.94
CA SER A 22 22.08 5.26 5.93
C SER A 22 22.14 5.99 4.59
N ASN A 23 22.07 5.27 3.48
CA ASN A 23 22.09 5.84 2.13
C ASN A 23 20.84 6.67 1.86
N ILE A 24 19.67 6.15 2.23
CA ILE A 24 18.37 6.83 2.09
C ILE A 24 18.39 8.16 2.87
N VAL A 25 18.77 8.10 4.15
CA VAL A 25 18.85 9.31 5.00
C VAL A 25 19.85 10.33 4.41
N GLN A 26 20.97 9.87 3.86
CA GLN A 26 21.93 10.75 3.20
C GLN A 26 21.33 11.48 1.98
N VAL A 27 20.46 10.80 1.19
CA VAL A 27 19.74 11.44 0.08
C VAL A 27 18.87 12.59 0.61
N PHE A 28 18.11 12.36 1.66
CA PHE A 28 17.23 13.36 2.26
C PHE A 28 18.01 14.55 2.85
N CYS A 29 19.09 14.27 3.59
CA CYS A 29 19.93 15.31 4.17
C CYS A 29 20.61 16.16 3.09
N LYS A 30 21.08 15.56 1.98
CA LYS A 30 21.64 16.31 0.84
C LYS A 30 20.61 17.22 0.17
N ALA A 31 19.33 16.87 0.20
CA ALA A 31 18.21 17.68 -0.25
C ALA A 31 17.73 18.70 0.81
N SER A 32 18.52 18.92 1.88
CA SER A 32 18.26 19.88 2.96
C SER A 32 16.98 19.60 3.78
N PHE A 33 16.62 18.33 3.96
CA PHE A 33 15.58 17.95 4.91
C PHE A 33 16.13 17.73 6.31
N GLU A 34 15.35 18.12 7.32
CA GLU A 34 15.49 17.68 8.70
C GLU A 34 14.69 16.38 8.85
N VAL A 35 15.38 15.27 9.11
CA VAL A 35 14.76 13.92 9.07
C VAL A 35 14.57 13.37 10.47
N THR A 36 13.33 13.10 10.83
CA THR A 36 12.97 12.29 12.00
C THR A 36 12.67 10.88 11.54
N ILE A 37 13.31 9.89 12.16
CA ILE A 37 13.17 8.47 11.78
C ILE A 37 12.32 7.75 12.81
N PHE A 38 11.32 7.00 12.35
CA PHE A 38 10.47 6.15 13.17
C PHE A 38 10.43 4.73 12.62
N ALA A 39 10.87 3.77 13.43
CA ALA A 39 10.75 2.34 13.13
C ALA A 39 9.45 1.80 13.73
N THR A 40 8.62 1.16 12.95
CA THR A 40 7.40 0.52 13.47
C THR A 40 7.76 -0.72 14.28
N ALA A 41 7.08 -0.94 15.40
CA ALA A 41 7.24 -2.10 16.28
C ALA A 41 6.11 -3.13 16.08
N GLY A 42 5.03 -2.78 15.41
CA GLY A 42 3.89 -3.66 15.20
C GLY A 42 2.80 -3.06 14.31
N PRO A 43 1.72 -3.81 14.09
CA PRO A 43 0.57 -3.34 13.33
C PRO A 43 -0.02 -2.05 13.89
N LYS A 44 -0.44 -1.15 12.99
CA LYS A 44 -1.02 0.17 13.27
C LYS A 44 -0.06 1.22 13.85
N ASP A 45 1.21 0.90 14.07
CA ASP A 45 2.18 1.88 14.55
C ASP A 45 2.40 3.00 13.54
N ALA A 46 2.42 2.68 12.24
CA ALA A 46 2.55 3.70 11.20
C ALA A 46 1.33 4.64 11.16
N THR A 47 0.12 4.12 11.32
CA THR A 47 -1.10 4.95 11.44
C THR A 47 -0.97 5.87 12.66
N ARG A 48 -0.70 5.30 13.83
CA ARG A 48 -0.61 6.04 15.09
C ARG A 48 0.39 7.19 15.04
N ILE A 49 1.62 6.94 14.58
CA ILE A 49 2.65 8.00 14.55
C ILE A 49 2.30 9.12 13.57
N VAL A 50 1.62 8.80 12.46
CA VAL A 50 1.15 9.81 11.50
C VAL A 50 0.00 10.63 12.09
N GLU A 51 -0.97 10.00 12.75
CA GLU A 51 -2.08 10.70 13.42
C GLU A 51 -1.57 11.63 14.53
N GLU A 52 -0.63 11.15 15.37
CA GLU A 52 -0.11 11.91 16.52
C GLU A 52 0.78 13.08 16.10
N ARG A 53 1.58 12.92 15.04
CA ARG A 53 2.67 13.86 14.74
C ARG A 53 2.73 14.34 13.28
N GLY A 54 1.88 13.83 12.40
CA GLY A 54 1.96 14.11 10.96
C GLY A 54 1.93 15.61 10.61
N THR A 55 1.19 16.41 11.37
CA THR A 55 1.08 17.86 11.18
C THR A 55 2.35 18.64 11.54
N GLU A 56 3.33 18.01 12.21
CA GLU A 56 4.62 18.64 12.54
C GLU A 56 5.59 18.65 11.34
N TYR A 57 5.26 17.94 10.25
CA TYR A 57 6.16 17.68 9.13
C TYR A 57 5.58 18.16 7.79
N ASP A 58 6.47 18.58 6.90
CA ASP A 58 6.13 18.92 5.52
C ASP A 58 6.00 17.67 4.63
N TYR A 59 6.76 16.61 4.99
CA TYR A 59 6.82 15.34 4.29
C TYR A 59 6.69 14.16 5.26
N ILE A 60 5.92 13.16 4.86
CA ILE A 60 5.90 11.84 5.50
C ILE A 60 6.37 10.83 4.46
N VAL A 61 7.46 10.13 4.73
CA VAL A 61 7.99 9.11 3.84
C VAL A 61 7.80 7.74 4.47
N CYS A 62 7.12 6.86 3.75
CA CYS A 62 6.90 5.47 4.13
C CYS A 62 7.94 4.57 3.48
N SER A 63 8.60 3.69 4.24
CA SER A 63 9.32 2.55 3.69
C SER A 63 8.79 1.24 4.26
N GLY A 64 8.24 0.42 3.39
CA GLY A 64 7.59 -0.85 3.76
C GLY A 64 6.93 -1.50 2.56
N GLY A 65 6.06 -2.47 2.83
CA GLY A 65 5.16 -3.04 1.82
C GLY A 65 3.83 -2.28 1.74
N ASP A 66 2.93 -2.78 0.90
CA ASP A 66 1.59 -2.18 0.68
C ASP A 66 0.80 -2.01 1.99
N GLY A 67 0.94 -2.94 2.95
CA GLY A 67 0.31 -2.84 4.27
C GLY A 67 0.81 -1.65 5.08
N THR A 68 2.12 -1.39 5.10
CA THR A 68 2.70 -0.23 5.80
C THR A 68 2.27 1.07 5.11
N MET A 69 2.23 1.07 3.78
CA MET A 69 1.75 2.22 3.02
C MET A 69 0.27 2.51 3.32
N ASN A 70 -0.55 1.47 3.42
CA ASN A 70 -1.96 1.58 3.81
C ASN A 70 -2.14 2.19 5.21
N GLU A 71 -1.30 1.79 6.16
CA GLU A 71 -1.31 2.37 7.51
C GLU A 71 -0.96 3.86 7.48
N VAL A 72 0.09 4.25 6.75
CA VAL A 72 0.47 5.66 6.58
C VAL A 72 -0.65 6.46 5.91
N ALA A 73 -1.23 5.93 4.83
CA ALA A 73 -2.34 6.58 4.13
C ALA A 73 -3.55 6.77 5.06
N THR A 74 -3.88 5.77 5.90
CA THR A 74 -4.97 5.88 6.88
C THR A 74 -4.70 7.00 7.89
N GLY A 75 -3.48 7.08 8.42
CA GLY A 75 -3.10 8.17 9.31
C GLY A 75 -3.15 9.55 8.63
N LEU A 76 -2.71 9.65 7.37
CA LEU A 76 -2.79 10.90 6.60
C LEU A 76 -4.23 11.36 6.39
N MET A 77 -5.17 10.44 6.20
CA MET A 77 -6.58 10.78 5.98
C MET A 77 -7.26 11.36 7.22
N SER A 78 -6.73 11.14 8.43
CA SER A 78 -7.21 11.77 9.66
C SER A 78 -6.77 13.24 9.83
N LEU A 79 -5.75 13.67 9.07
CA LEU A 79 -5.19 15.02 9.19
C LEU A 79 -5.99 16.03 8.35
N GLU A 80 -6.25 17.22 8.90
CA GLU A 80 -6.88 18.32 8.15
C GLU A 80 -5.94 18.82 7.04
N GLN A 81 -4.67 19.04 7.36
CA GLN A 81 -3.64 19.40 6.40
C GLN A 81 -2.71 18.20 6.19
N LYS A 82 -2.71 17.68 4.98
CA LYS A 82 -1.94 16.50 4.63
C LYS A 82 -0.57 16.89 4.12
N PRO A 83 0.53 16.46 4.79
CA PRO A 83 1.87 16.58 4.24
C PRO A 83 2.04 15.78 2.96
N VAL A 84 3.06 16.10 2.18
CA VAL A 84 3.41 15.30 1.00
C VAL A 84 3.83 13.90 1.44
N CYS A 85 3.25 12.88 0.80
CA CYS A 85 3.58 11.49 1.10
C CYS A 85 4.59 10.94 0.09
N GLY A 86 5.72 10.43 0.57
CA GLY A 86 6.69 9.69 -0.23
C GLY A 86 6.61 8.18 0.06
N TYR A 87 6.94 7.35 -0.94
CA TYR A 87 6.95 5.92 -0.77
C TYR A 87 8.24 5.28 -1.28
N ILE A 88 8.89 4.48 -0.43
CA ILE A 88 10.05 3.64 -0.74
C ILE A 88 9.64 2.18 -0.59
N PRO A 89 9.39 1.46 -1.69
CA PRO A 89 8.90 0.09 -1.64
C PRO A 89 9.96 -0.85 -1.06
N ALA A 90 9.63 -1.51 0.05
CA ALA A 90 10.49 -2.48 0.72
C ALA A 90 9.80 -3.84 0.93
N GLY A 91 8.56 -4.00 0.51
CA GLY A 91 7.78 -5.23 0.63
C GLY A 91 8.07 -6.23 -0.50
N THR A 92 7.35 -7.36 -0.47
CA THR A 92 7.53 -8.45 -1.43
C THR A 92 6.87 -8.16 -2.79
N VAL A 93 5.73 -7.50 -2.80
CA VAL A 93 4.93 -7.26 -4.01
C VAL A 93 4.97 -5.78 -4.42
N ASN A 94 4.53 -4.89 -3.54
CA ASN A 94 4.50 -3.43 -3.72
C ASN A 94 3.68 -3.02 -4.97
N ASP A 95 2.41 -3.49 -5.02
CA ASP A 95 1.52 -3.23 -6.15
C ASP A 95 1.26 -1.73 -6.33
N PHE A 96 1.06 -1.00 -5.23
CA PHE A 96 0.86 0.45 -5.26
C PHE A 96 2.07 1.17 -5.86
N ALA A 97 3.30 0.81 -5.45
CA ALA A 97 4.50 1.39 -6.04
C ALA A 97 4.66 1.06 -7.53
N SER A 98 4.28 -0.16 -7.92
CA SER A 98 4.33 -0.60 -9.32
C SER A 98 3.36 0.20 -10.19
N SER A 99 2.16 0.49 -9.70
CA SER A 99 1.15 1.30 -10.42
C SER A 99 1.59 2.75 -10.61
N LEU A 100 2.33 3.30 -9.64
CA LEU A 100 2.91 4.66 -9.72
C LEU A 100 4.29 4.68 -10.40
N SER A 101 4.78 3.56 -10.92
CA SER A 101 6.11 3.46 -11.54
C SER A 101 7.26 3.89 -10.61
N ILE A 102 7.08 3.73 -9.29
CA ILE A 102 8.12 4.03 -8.31
C ILE A 102 9.27 3.01 -8.43
N PRO A 103 10.53 3.47 -8.47
CA PRO A 103 11.69 2.60 -8.57
C PRO A 103 11.74 1.55 -7.45
N LYS A 104 12.19 0.33 -7.79
CA LYS A 104 12.38 -0.75 -6.81
C LYS A 104 13.68 -0.61 -6.01
N VAL A 105 14.65 0.12 -6.54
CA VAL A 105 15.89 0.46 -5.84
C VAL A 105 15.58 1.55 -4.83
N MET A 106 15.84 1.29 -3.55
CA MET A 106 15.39 2.16 -2.46
C MET A 106 15.99 3.57 -2.52
N GLU A 107 17.26 3.70 -2.92
CA GLU A 107 17.93 4.98 -3.07
C GLU A 107 17.37 5.80 -4.27
N GLU A 108 16.98 5.12 -5.35
CA GLU A 108 16.32 5.77 -6.48
C GLU A 108 14.91 6.24 -6.08
N ALA A 109 14.16 5.41 -5.33
CA ALA A 109 12.88 5.81 -4.77
C ALA A 109 13.02 7.00 -3.81
N ALA A 110 14.05 7.00 -2.94
CA ALA A 110 14.35 8.13 -2.08
C ALA A 110 14.69 9.40 -2.88
N SER A 111 15.44 9.25 -3.98
CA SER A 111 15.73 10.36 -4.90
C SER A 111 14.47 10.89 -5.58
N LEU A 112 13.54 10.02 -5.96
CA LEU A 112 12.23 10.40 -6.51
C LEU A 112 11.41 11.21 -5.50
N VAL A 113 11.42 10.83 -4.22
CA VAL A 113 10.71 11.56 -3.15
C VAL A 113 11.16 13.02 -3.05
N VAL A 114 12.45 13.30 -3.22
CA VAL A 114 12.99 14.65 -3.03
C VAL A 114 13.06 15.49 -4.32
N ASN A 115 13.07 14.85 -5.48
CA ASN A 115 13.23 15.51 -6.79
C ASN A 115 12.04 15.36 -7.72
N GLY A 116 11.09 14.47 -7.40
CA GLY A 116 9.92 14.18 -8.23
C GLY A 116 8.83 15.23 -8.10
N GLU A 117 7.84 15.11 -8.96
CA GLU A 117 6.61 15.90 -8.90
C GLU A 117 5.58 15.24 -7.99
N VAL A 118 4.74 16.07 -7.34
CA VAL A 118 3.65 15.58 -6.51
C VAL A 118 2.53 15.09 -7.41
N PHE A 119 2.13 13.84 -7.21
CA PHE A 119 1.00 13.22 -7.87
C PHE A 119 -0.18 13.11 -6.89
N HIS A 120 -1.36 13.54 -7.30
CA HIS A 120 -2.59 13.36 -6.52
C HIS A 120 -3.17 11.99 -6.84
N CYS A 121 -3.36 11.19 -5.81
CA CYS A 121 -3.82 9.82 -5.94
C CYS A 121 -5.12 9.62 -5.18
N ASP A 122 -6.07 8.96 -5.81
CA ASP A 122 -7.31 8.55 -5.16
C ASP A 122 -7.06 7.44 -4.14
N LEU A 123 -7.86 7.43 -3.09
CA LEU A 123 -7.87 6.39 -2.08
C LEU A 123 -9.26 5.80 -1.96
N GLY A 124 -9.37 4.48 -1.90
CA GLY A 124 -10.62 3.84 -1.57
C GLY A 124 -10.88 3.85 -0.07
N GLN A 125 -12.17 3.94 0.32
CA GLN A 125 -12.60 3.80 1.69
C GLN A 125 -13.50 2.56 1.83
N PHE A 126 -13.17 1.71 2.78
CA PHE A 126 -13.96 0.55 3.16
C PHE A 126 -14.33 0.64 4.64
N ASN A 127 -15.57 1.03 4.93
CA ASN A 127 -16.02 1.45 6.25
C ASN A 127 -15.15 2.60 6.80
N GLU A 128 -14.46 2.35 7.92
CA GLU A 128 -13.59 3.33 8.58
C GLU A 128 -12.10 3.21 8.15
N LYS A 129 -11.79 2.32 7.20
CA LYS A 129 -10.43 2.08 6.75
C LYS A 129 -10.23 2.59 5.33
N TYR A 130 -9.04 3.06 5.07
CA TYR A 130 -8.62 3.45 3.72
C TYR A 130 -7.75 2.36 3.09
N PHE A 131 -7.80 2.26 1.77
CA PHE A 131 -6.90 1.40 1.01
C PHE A 131 -6.32 2.15 -0.18
N THR A 132 -5.04 1.89 -0.46
CA THR A 132 -4.28 2.56 -1.51
C THR A 132 -4.42 1.89 -2.86
N TYR A 133 -4.68 0.57 -2.91
CA TYR A 133 -4.71 -0.16 -4.16
C TYR A 133 -5.86 -1.15 -4.32
N VAL A 134 -6.23 -1.92 -3.29
CA VAL A 134 -7.30 -2.92 -3.40
C VAL A 134 -8.03 -3.17 -2.09
N ALA A 135 -9.35 -3.30 -2.17
CA ALA A 135 -10.19 -3.96 -1.18
C ALA A 135 -10.80 -5.21 -1.84
N ALA A 136 -10.83 -6.32 -1.11
CA ALA A 136 -11.32 -7.60 -1.61
C ALA A 136 -12.23 -8.28 -0.60
N PHE A 137 -13.19 -9.04 -1.08
CA PHE A 137 -14.02 -9.93 -0.27
C PHE A 137 -14.18 -11.29 -0.96
N GLY A 138 -14.55 -12.31 -0.17
CA GLY A 138 -14.85 -13.66 -0.67
C GLY A 138 -13.62 -14.54 -0.81
N ALA A 139 -13.59 -15.36 -1.85
CA ALA A 139 -12.57 -16.38 -2.06
C ALA A 139 -11.14 -15.83 -1.99
N PHE A 140 -10.23 -16.60 -1.37
CA PHE A 140 -8.79 -16.29 -1.23
C PHE A 140 -8.43 -15.10 -0.34
N THR A 141 -9.39 -14.34 0.20
CA THR A 141 -9.09 -13.21 1.08
C THR A 141 -8.56 -13.66 2.43
N GLU A 142 -9.09 -14.74 3.01
CA GLU A 142 -8.62 -15.29 4.29
C GLU A 142 -7.16 -15.77 4.23
N VAL A 143 -6.74 -16.36 3.11
CA VAL A 143 -5.37 -16.83 2.88
C VAL A 143 -4.39 -15.64 2.96
N SER A 144 -4.80 -14.48 2.49
CA SER A 144 -3.99 -13.25 2.52
C SER A 144 -3.69 -12.78 3.94
N TYR A 145 -4.63 -12.96 4.87
CA TYR A 145 -4.49 -12.52 6.26
C TYR A 145 -3.85 -13.56 7.17
N GLN A 146 -4.08 -14.85 6.91
CA GLN A 146 -3.62 -15.94 7.77
C GLN A 146 -2.20 -16.43 7.48
N THR A 147 -1.64 -16.11 6.30
CA THR A 147 -0.29 -16.54 5.95
C THR A 147 0.76 -15.75 6.74
N PRO A 148 1.58 -16.38 7.61
CA PRO A 148 2.63 -15.72 8.36
C PRO A 148 3.62 -14.99 7.44
N GLN A 149 4.10 -13.82 7.89
CA GLN A 149 5.04 -12.99 7.11
C GLN A 149 6.33 -13.76 6.76
N GLU A 150 6.77 -14.65 7.63
CA GLU A 150 7.93 -15.50 7.42
C GLU A 150 7.75 -16.45 6.22
N LEU A 151 6.54 -17.01 6.05
CA LEU A 151 6.22 -17.86 4.91
C LEU A 151 6.15 -17.07 3.60
N LYS A 152 5.58 -15.86 3.66
CA LYS A 152 5.54 -14.94 2.50
C LYS A 152 6.94 -14.56 2.04
N ASN A 153 7.86 -14.37 2.99
CA ASN A 153 9.25 -14.02 2.70
C ASN A 153 10.08 -15.21 2.18
N ALA A 154 9.80 -16.44 2.69
CA ALA A 154 10.59 -17.63 2.36
C ALA A 154 10.24 -18.27 1.02
N LEU A 155 8.99 -18.30 0.64
CA LEU A 155 8.46 -19.12 -0.46
C LEU A 155 7.95 -18.32 -1.67
N GLY A 156 7.83 -16.99 -1.55
CA GLY A 156 7.43 -16.11 -2.66
C GLY A 156 6.00 -16.36 -3.19
N LYS A 157 5.71 -15.86 -4.39
CA LYS A 157 4.37 -15.89 -5.02
C LYS A 157 3.79 -17.30 -5.21
N THR A 158 4.64 -18.30 -5.42
CA THR A 158 4.20 -19.69 -5.74
C THR A 158 3.58 -20.39 -4.53
N ALA A 159 4.11 -20.15 -3.34
CA ALA A 159 3.56 -20.75 -2.12
C ALA A 159 2.22 -20.13 -1.73
N TYR A 160 2.05 -18.84 -1.96
CA TYR A 160 0.78 -18.16 -1.78
C TYR A 160 -0.34 -18.80 -2.64
N PHE A 161 0.01 -19.09 -3.89
CA PHE A 161 -0.94 -19.75 -4.82
C PHE A 161 -1.27 -21.19 -4.41
N VAL A 162 -0.28 -21.97 -3.95
CA VAL A 162 -0.48 -23.34 -3.47
C VAL A 162 -1.33 -23.37 -2.20
N GLU A 163 -1.11 -22.44 -1.26
CA GLU A 163 -1.92 -22.34 -0.05
C GLU A 163 -3.36 -21.93 -0.37
N ALA A 164 -3.54 -20.98 -1.30
CA ALA A 164 -4.86 -20.57 -1.79
C ALA A 164 -5.65 -21.76 -2.39
N LEU A 165 -4.98 -22.64 -3.13
CA LEU A 165 -5.62 -23.83 -3.71
C LEU A 165 -6.13 -24.83 -2.67
N LYS A 166 -5.52 -24.92 -1.49
CA LYS A 166 -5.99 -25.82 -0.42
C LYS A 166 -7.34 -25.40 0.17
N HIS A 167 -7.65 -24.10 0.12
CA HIS A 167 -8.88 -23.53 0.66
C HIS A 167 -10.04 -23.41 -0.34
N ILE A 168 -9.87 -23.92 -1.57
CA ILE A 168 -10.94 -23.88 -2.59
C ILE A 168 -12.24 -24.57 -2.10
N ALA A 169 -12.13 -25.62 -1.26
CA ALA A 169 -13.29 -26.33 -0.73
C ALA A 169 -14.10 -25.52 0.32
N GLU A 170 -13.56 -24.41 0.81
CA GLU A 170 -14.17 -23.56 1.85
C GLU A 170 -14.75 -22.25 1.30
N ILE A 171 -14.79 -22.10 -0.03
CA ILE A 171 -15.31 -20.88 -0.67
C ILE A 171 -16.78 -20.70 -0.33
N LYS A 172 -17.09 -19.59 0.33
CA LYS A 172 -18.46 -19.18 0.64
C LYS A 172 -18.97 -18.23 -0.42
N VAL A 173 -20.21 -18.42 -0.78
CA VAL A 173 -20.96 -17.48 -1.62
C VAL A 173 -21.43 -16.32 -0.75
N HIS A 174 -21.28 -15.11 -1.25
CA HIS A 174 -21.72 -13.88 -0.60
C HIS A 174 -22.82 -13.22 -1.43
N HIS A 175 -24.05 -13.21 -0.90
CA HIS A 175 -25.14 -12.44 -1.53
C HIS A 175 -24.90 -10.96 -1.24
N MET A 176 -24.69 -10.16 -2.28
CA MET A 176 -24.34 -8.74 -2.14
C MET A 176 -25.08 -7.88 -3.14
N LYS A 177 -25.36 -6.66 -2.72
CA LYS A 177 -25.86 -5.58 -3.57
C LYS A 177 -24.74 -4.56 -3.76
N ILE A 178 -24.30 -4.40 -5.00
CA ILE A 178 -23.29 -3.42 -5.41
C ILE A 178 -24.02 -2.28 -6.13
N ILE A 179 -23.88 -1.07 -5.58
CA ILE A 179 -24.39 0.16 -6.18
C ILE A 179 -23.22 0.94 -6.74
N TYR A 180 -23.26 1.26 -8.00
CA TYR A 180 -22.21 1.99 -8.71
C TYR A 180 -22.84 3.04 -9.65
N ASP A 181 -22.03 3.90 -10.26
CA ASP A 181 -22.50 5.07 -11.01
C ASP A 181 -23.47 4.75 -12.15
N GLN A 182 -23.33 3.57 -12.77
CA GLN A 182 -24.12 3.17 -13.93
C GLN A 182 -25.29 2.25 -13.59
N GLY A 183 -25.44 1.85 -12.31
CA GLY A 183 -26.54 0.97 -11.93
C GLY A 183 -26.39 0.25 -10.59
N VAL A 184 -27.10 -0.87 -10.51
CA VAL A 184 -27.12 -1.75 -9.35
C VAL A 184 -27.01 -3.19 -9.83
N ILE A 185 -26.12 -3.95 -9.22
CA ILE A 185 -26.01 -5.41 -9.38
C ILE A 185 -26.36 -6.04 -8.03
N GLU A 186 -27.25 -7.03 -8.03
CA GLU A 186 -27.58 -7.81 -6.84
C GLU A 186 -27.52 -9.27 -7.23
N ASP A 187 -26.50 -9.97 -6.73
CA ASP A 187 -26.22 -11.35 -7.11
C ASP A 187 -25.39 -12.06 -6.03
N ASP A 188 -25.09 -13.32 -6.30
CA ASP A 188 -24.25 -14.17 -5.49
C ASP A 188 -22.81 -14.17 -5.99
N PHE A 189 -21.89 -13.65 -5.18
CA PHE A 189 -20.48 -13.48 -5.53
C PHE A 189 -19.58 -14.46 -4.77
N LEU A 190 -18.63 -15.05 -5.48
CA LEU A 190 -17.55 -15.85 -4.88
C LEU A 190 -16.36 -14.98 -4.47
N LEU A 191 -16.09 -13.93 -5.24
CA LEU A 191 -14.97 -13.00 -5.05
C LEU A 191 -15.39 -11.64 -5.56
N GLY A 192 -14.98 -10.58 -4.88
CA GLY A 192 -15.08 -9.22 -5.40
C GLY A 192 -13.80 -8.47 -5.09
N LEU A 193 -13.35 -7.71 -6.07
CA LEU A 193 -12.19 -6.82 -6.00
C LEU A 193 -12.62 -5.41 -6.34
N ILE A 194 -12.30 -4.45 -5.48
CA ILE A 194 -12.44 -3.02 -5.76
C ILE A 194 -11.04 -2.43 -5.68
N SER A 195 -10.57 -1.85 -6.75
CA SER A 195 -9.17 -1.41 -6.82
C SER A 195 -9.02 -0.03 -7.45
N ASN A 196 -7.94 0.64 -7.04
CA ASN A 196 -7.38 1.85 -7.67
C ASN A 196 -6.00 1.51 -8.23
N SER A 197 -5.87 0.40 -8.98
CA SER A 197 -4.56 -0.10 -9.41
C SER A 197 -4.68 -1.05 -10.59
N GLU A 198 -3.75 -0.97 -11.53
CA GLU A 198 -3.65 -1.91 -12.64
C GLU A 198 -3.22 -3.32 -12.21
N SER A 199 -2.59 -3.44 -11.03
CA SER A 199 -2.01 -4.67 -10.53
C SER A 199 -2.61 -5.06 -9.18
N VAL A 200 -2.98 -6.34 -9.05
CA VAL A 200 -3.42 -6.93 -7.79
C VAL A 200 -2.61 -8.21 -7.56
N ALA A 201 -1.98 -8.32 -6.39
CA ALA A 201 -1.11 -9.42 -5.99
C ALA A 201 0.05 -9.69 -6.98
N GLY A 202 0.53 -8.64 -7.67
CA GLY A 202 1.58 -8.70 -8.68
C GLY A 202 1.15 -9.26 -10.03
N PHE A 203 -0.15 -9.42 -10.25
CA PHE A 203 -0.73 -9.75 -11.55
C PHE A 203 -1.38 -8.50 -12.14
N LYS A 204 -1.20 -8.27 -13.46
CA LYS A 204 -1.95 -7.23 -14.15
C LYS A 204 -3.42 -7.66 -14.21
N ALA A 205 -4.23 -7.09 -13.32
CA ALA A 205 -5.64 -7.42 -13.19
C ALA A 205 -6.48 -6.87 -14.36
N TYR A 206 -5.98 -5.83 -15.01
CA TYR A 206 -6.67 -5.14 -16.09
C TYR A 206 -5.82 -5.17 -17.36
N GLN A 207 -6.17 -6.04 -18.31
CA GLN A 207 -5.61 -5.99 -19.65
C GLN A 207 -6.47 -5.04 -20.51
N ASN A 208 -5.85 -4.04 -21.13
CA ASN A 208 -6.46 -3.11 -22.09
C ASN A 208 -7.44 -2.05 -21.51
N ARG A 209 -7.31 -1.62 -20.25
CA ARG A 209 -7.99 -0.42 -19.77
C ARG A 209 -6.95 0.54 -19.19
N ASP A 210 -7.04 1.80 -19.59
CA ASP A 210 -6.29 2.90 -18.95
C ASP A 210 -6.92 3.19 -17.59
N ILE A 211 -6.45 2.51 -16.53
CA ILE A 211 -6.83 2.83 -15.17
C ILE A 211 -6.10 4.11 -14.78
N LYS A 212 -6.84 5.09 -14.34
CA LYS A 212 -6.31 6.33 -13.80
C LYS A 212 -6.44 6.31 -12.30
N MET A 213 -5.39 6.67 -11.62
CA MET A 213 -5.35 6.68 -10.16
C MET A 213 -5.73 8.05 -9.57
N ASP A 214 -6.24 8.97 -10.39
CA ASP A 214 -6.50 10.38 -10.07
C ASP A 214 -7.80 10.92 -10.70
N ASP A 215 -8.74 10.05 -11.06
CA ASP A 215 -9.99 10.44 -11.72
C ASP A 215 -11.23 10.32 -10.82
N GLY A 216 -11.03 10.01 -9.53
CA GLY A 216 -12.09 9.85 -8.54
C GLY A 216 -12.89 8.55 -8.67
N LEU A 217 -12.43 7.59 -9.47
CA LEU A 217 -13.11 6.33 -9.71
C LEU A 217 -12.32 5.15 -9.13
N LEU A 218 -13.04 4.10 -8.80
CA LEU A 218 -12.49 2.80 -8.42
C LEU A 218 -13.08 1.73 -9.33
N GLU A 219 -12.25 0.79 -9.75
CA GLU A 219 -12.70 -0.33 -10.57
C GLU A 219 -13.18 -1.49 -9.71
N ALA A 220 -14.38 -2.00 -10.03
CA ALA A 220 -14.93 -3.20 -9.41
C ALA A 220 -14.83 -4.40 -10.35
N ARG A 221 -14.52 -5.57 -9.79
CA ARG A 221 -14.53 -6.88 -10.46
C ARG A 221 -15.16 -7.95 -9.58
N GLU A 222 -15.86 -8.85 -10.23
CA GLU A 222 -16.52 -10.04 -9.70
C GLU A 222 -15.96 -11.33 -10.33
#